data_128415483c5bba2e7d0b37b86157e3a7
#
_entry.id   128415483c5bba2e7d0b37b86157e3a7
#
_cell.length_a   1.000
_cell.length_b   1.000
_cell.length_c   1.000
_cell.angle_alpha   90.00
_cell.angle_beta   90.00
_cell.angle_gamma   90.00
#
_symmetry.space_group_name_H-M   'P 1'
#
loop_
_entity.id
_entity.type
_entity.pdbx_description
1 polymer ?
#
loop_
_entity_poly.entity_id
_entity_poly.type
_entity_poly.pdbx_seq_one_letter_code
_entity_poly.pdbx_strand_id
1 'polypeptide(L)'
;KDAFDDCEDHYTDKMIQELIASQKKYEREDMPTMLILLDDILSRDFKKTNDITYLCSKFRHYEMSIFLTTQSFRSVGTIIRNNATNILIFRQNNSKELDKIKEEYSELCGSEALFMDYYNLAHDSPHSFLYIDGQENPARFYRRHEVLLGIGDKKISTETPRDKPKPFKIAKDFTPEK
;
A
#
# COMPACT_ATOMS: atom_id res chain seq x y z
N LYS A 1 -11.63 -17.40 15.92
CA LYS A 1 -12.08 -17.15 14.54
C LYS A 1 -10.85 -16.70 13.78
N ASP A 2 -10.54 -17.38 12.68
CA ASP A 2 -9.37 -17.11 11.87
C ASP A 2 -9.45 -15.68 11.31
N ALA A 3 -8.30 -15.01 11.18
CA ALA A 3 -8.24 -13.62 10.77
C ALA A 3 -8.64 -13.41 9.28
N PHE A 4 -8.75 -14.50 8.53
CA PHE A 4 -9.14 -14.54 7.13
C PHE A 4 -10.35 -15.44 6.99
N ASP A 5 -11.49 -14.86 6.65
CA ASP A 5 -12.75 -15.60 6.50
C ASP A 5 -12.77 -16.41 5.19
N ASP A 6 -12.13 -15.89 4.13
CA ASP A 6 -12.00 -16.54 2.82
C ASP A 6 -10.57 -16.41 2.30
N CYS A 7 -9.95 -17.53 1.92
CA CYS A 7 -8.63 -17.60 1.31
C CYS A 7 -8.72 -18.40 0.00
N GLU A 8 -8.33 -17.77 -1.10
CA GLU A 8 -8.32 -18.37 -2.42
C GLU A 8 -6.89 -18.47 -2.94
N ASP A 9 -6.53 -19.60 -3.52
CA ASP A 9 -5.18 -19.84 -4.03
C ASP A 9 -4.89 -19.09 -5.34
N HIS A 10 -5.94 -18.64 -6.04
CA HIS A 10 -5.82 -18.00 -7.35
C HIS A 10 -6.72 -16.78 -7.49
N TYR A 11 -6.14 -15.69 -7.96
CA TYR A 11 -6.89 -14.49 -8.34
C TYR A 11 -7.72 -14.73 -9.61
N THR A 12 -8.97 -14.29 -9.59
CA THR A 12 -9.84 -14.22 -10.77
C THR A 12 -10.62 -12.90 -10.78
N ASP A 13 -10.92 -12.37 -11.99
CA ASP A 13 -11.76 -11.17 -12.11
C ASP A 13 -13.16 -11.36 -11.51
N LYS A 14 -13.68 -12.60 -11.57
CA LYS A 14 -14.97 -12.95 -10.98
C LYS A 14 -15.00 -12.68 -9.48
N MET A 15 -13.93 -12.96 -8.75
CA MET A 15 -13.84 -12.66 -7.31
C MET A 15 -14.02 -11.17 -7.04
N ILE A 16 -13.35 -10.32 -7.80
CA ILE A 16 -13.48 -8.85 -7.64
C ILE A 16 -14.91 -8.40 -7.93
N GLN A 17 -15.54 -8.95 -8.97
CA GLN A 17 -16.94 -8.64 -9.30
C GLN A 17 -17.89 -9.06 -8.19
N GLU A 18 -17.68 -10.25 -7.60
CA GLU A 18 -18.48 -10.77 -6.48
C GLU A 18 -18.28 -9.91 -5.21
N LEU A 19 -17.05 -9.51 -4.89
CA LEU A 19 -16.76 -8.60 -3.78
C LEU A 19 -17.45 -7.24 -3.96
N ILE A 20 -17.33 -6.64 -5.13
CA ILE A 20 -18.01 -5.38 -5.44
C ILE A 20 -19.54 -5.55 -5.37
N ALA A 21 -20.07 -6.65 -5.90
CA ALA A 21 -21.51 -6.94 -5.86
C ALA A 21 -22.01 -7.16 -4.43
N SER A 22 -21.19 -7.75 -3.55
CA SER A 22 -21.55 -7.94 -2.14
C SER A 22 -21.65 -6.58 -1.41
N GLN A 23 -20.71 -5.68 -1.64
CA GLN A 23 -20.70 -4.35 -1.02
C GLN A 23 -21.85 -3.47 -1.52
N LYS A 24 -22.20 -3.56 -2.79
CA LYS A 24 -23.34 -2.80 -3.37
C LYS A 24 -24.71 -3.16 -2.79
N LYS A 25 -24.83 -4.21 -2.00
CA LYS A 25 -26.08 -4.56 -1.30
C LYS A 25 -26.35 -3.69 -0.08
N TYR A 26 -25.34 -2.97 0.40
CA TYR A 26 -25.44 -2.13 1.58
C TYR A 26 -25.56 -0.67 1.21
N GLU A 27 -26.32 0.08 1.98
CA GLU A 27 -26.22 1.54 2.00
C GLU A 27 -24.88 1.93 2.60
N ARG A 28 -24.39 3.12 2.28
CA ARG A 28 -23.03 3.53 2.65
C ARG A 28 -22.78 3.52 4.17
N GLU A 29 -23.79 3.87 4.95
CA GLU A 29 -23.72 3.95 6.42
C GLU A 29 -23.64 2.56 7.08
N ASP A 30 -24.18 1.54 6.43
CA ASP A 30 -24.22 0.16 6.91
C ASP A 30 -23.21 -0.76 6.22
N MET A 31 -22.38 -0.20 5.32
CA MET A 31 -21.44 -0.97 4.53
C MET A 31 -20.29 -1.50 5.40
N PRO A 32 -20.06 -2.82 5.46
CA PRO A 32 -18.97 -3.37 6.26
C PRO A 32 -17.61 -3.01 5.67
N THR A 33 -16.65 -2.67 6.54
CA THR A 33 -15.26 -2.46 6.12
C THR A 33 -14.62 -3.79 5.74
N MET A 34 -13.98 -3.85 4.57
CA MET A 34 -13.33 -5.05 4.05
C MET A 34 -11.84 -4.80 3.81
N LEU A 35 -11.00 -5.78 4.15
CA LEU A 35 -9.59 -5.80 3.77
C LEU A 35 -9.36 -6.88 2.71
N ILE A 36 -8.78 -6.48 1.58
CA ILE A 36 -8.35 -7.38 0.51
C ILE A 36 -6.83 -7.46 0.58
N LEU A 37 -6.31 -8.67 0.78
CA LEU A 37 -4.88 -8.96 0.72
C LEU A 37 -4.57 -9.69 -0.58
N LEU A 38 -3.77 -9.08 -1.45
CA LEU A 38 -3.31 -9.61 -2.73
C LEU A 38 -1.81 -9.90 -2.61
N ASP A 39 -1.46 -11.16 -2.31
CA ASP A 39 -0.07 -11.53 -2.06
C ASP A 39 0.60 -12.09 -3.31
N ASP A 40 1.84 -11.64 -3.56
CA ASP A 40 2.75 -12.08 -4.64
C ASP A 40 2.10 -12.15 -6.03
N ILE A 41 1.35 -11.15 -6.42
CA ILE A 41 0.69 -11.11 -7.71
C ILE A 41 1.71 -10.82 -8.82
N LEU A 42 2.18 -11.89 -9.48
CA LEU A 42 3.17 -11.84 -10.55
C LEU A 42 2.58 -12.06 -11.96
N SER A 43 1.30 -12.40 -12.08
CA SER A 43 0.76 -12.88 -13.36
C SER A 43 0.75 -11.78 -14.43
N ARG A 44 1.12 -12.18 -15.68
CA ARG A 44 0.95 -11.33 -16.87
C ARG A 44 -0.49 -10.90 -17.07
N ASP A 45 -1.41 -11.66 -16.56
CA ASP A 45 -2.84 -11.43 -16.64
C ASP A 45 -3.28 -10.26 -15.74
N PHE A 46 -2.62 -10.05 -14.61
CA PHE A 46 -2.89 -8.92 -13.71
C PHE A 46 -2.73 -7.53 -14.38
N LYS A 47 -1.82 -7.40 -15.35
CA LYS A 47 -1.67 -6.14 -16.11
C LYS A 47 -2.84 -5.85 -17.05
N LYS A 48 -3.60 -6.89 -17.44
CA LYS A 48 -4.69 -6.80 -18.40
C LYS A 48 -6.06 -6.75 -17.75
N THR A 49 -6.12 -7.00 -16.44
CA THR A 49 -7.39 -7.06 -15.70
C THR A 49 -7.93 -5.66 -15.43
N ASN A 50 -9.05 -5.35 -16.03
CA ASN A 50 -9.74 -4.08 -15.81
C ASN A 50 -10.39 -4.01 -14.43
N ASP A 51 -10.79 -5.16 -13.85
CA ASP A 51 -11.58 -5.20 -12.61
C ASP A 51 -10.77 -4.81 -11.37
N ILE A 52 -9.53 -5.29 -11.22
CA ILE A 52 -8.66 -4.83 -10.13
C ILE A 52 -8.28 -3.35 -10.28
N THR A 53 -8.03 -2.92 -11.51
CA THR A 53 -7.75 -1.51 -11.80
C THR A 53 -8.94 -0.63 -11.44
N TYR A 54 -10.14 -1.07 -11.79
CA TYR A 54 -11.39 -0.41 -11.41
C TYR A 54 -11.55 -0.39 -9.87
N LEU A 55 -11.35 -1.52 -9.21
CA LEU A 55 -11.44 -1.60 -7.76
C LEU A 55 -10.42 -0.66 -7.09
N CYS A 56 -9.15 -0.68 -7.51
CA CYS A 56 -8.11 0.20 -6.98
C CYS A 56 -8.39 1.69 -7.20
N SER A 57 -9.22 2.05 -8.17
CA SER A 57 -9.67 3.43 -8.36
C SER A 57 -10.91 3.79 -7.54
N LYS A 58 -11.66 2.81 -7.02
CA LYS A 58 -12.97 2.99 -6.38
C LYS A 58 -13.07 2.37 -4.98
N PHE A 59 -12.00 1.78 -4.44
CA PHE A 59 -12.03 1.03 -3.19
C PHE A 59 -12.64 1.80 -2.01
N ARG A 60 -12.42 3.12 -1.95
CA ARG A 60 -13.00 3.99 -0.90
C ARG A 60 -14.51 4.11 -0.98
N HIS A 61 -15.10 3.95 -2.16
CA HIS A 61 -16.56 3.96 -2.33
C HIS A 61 -17.21 2.68 -1.82
N TYR A 62 -16.41 1.63 -1.67
CA TYR A 62 -16.86 0.31 -1.22
C TYR A 62 -16.37 -0.01 0.20
N GLU A 63 -15.89 0.98 0.97
CA GLU A 63 -15.31 0.81 2.31
C GLU A 63 -14.26 -0.32 2.37
N MET A 64 -13.50 -0.45 1.28
CA MET A 64 -12.46 -1.47 1.14
C MET A 64 -11.07 -0.87 1.38
N SER A 65 -10.19 -1.67 1.98
CA SER A 65 -8.74 -1.45 2.02
C SER A 65 -8.06 -2.54 1.19
N ILE A 66 -7.08 -2.16 0.37
CA ILE A 66 -6.35 -3.11 -0.48
C ILE A 66 -4.89 -3.09 -0.06
N PHE A 67 -4.35 -4.26 0.27
CA PHE A 67 -2.93 -4.48 0.49
C PHE A 67 -2.40 -5.38 -0.61
N LEU A 68 -1.41 -4.89 -1.37
CA LEU A 68 -0.85 -5.59 -2.52
C LEU A 68 0.65 -5.79 -2.29
N THR A 69 1.12 -7.03 -2.42
CA THR A 69 2.56 -7.34 -2.45
C THR A 69 2.97 -7.78 -3.84
N THR A 70 4.20 -7.45 -4.23
CA THR A 70 4.75 -7.85 -5.53
C THR A 70 6.27 -7.88 -5.48
N GLN A 71 6.86 -8.80 -6.24
CA GLN A 71 8.32 -8.86 -6.45
C GLN A 71 8.77 -7.96 -7.60
N SER A 72 7.87 -7.49 -8.46
CA SER A 72 8.18 -6.62 -9.58
C SER A 72 7.29 -5.39 -9.59
N PHE A 73 7.87 -4.23 -9.31
CA PHE A 73 7.20 -2.95 -9.39
C PHE A 73 6.60 -2.68 -10.78
N ARG A 74 7.35 -3.07 -11.83
CA ARG A 74 6.94 -2.90 -13.23
C ARG A 74 5.75 -3.79 -13.63
N SER A 75 5.45 -4.83 -12.86
CA SER A 75 4.28 -5.68 -13.10
C SER A 75 2.97 -5.04 -12.65
N VAL A 76 3.02 -4.10 -11.72
CA VAL A 76 1.84 -3.37 -11.22
C VAL A 76 1.47 -2.25 -12.20
N GLY A 77 0.21 -2.21 -12.61
CA GLY A 77 -0.30 -1.19 -13.53
C GLY A 77 -0.18 0.25 -12.96
N THR A 78 0.08 1.22 -13.81
CA THR A 78 0.28 2.63 -13.42
C THR A 78 -0.91 3.20 -12.63
N ILE A 79 -2.14 2.84 -13.00
CA ILE A 79 -3.34 3.31 -12.28
C ILE A 79 -3.34 2.81 -10.83
N ILE A 80 -2.94 1.56 -10.60
CA ILE A 80 -2.85 0.98 -9.26
C ILE A 80 -1.79 1.72 -8.44
N ARG A 81 -0.60 1.92 -9.01
CA ARG A 81 0.49 2.64 -8.36
C ARG A 81 0.12 4.08 -8.00
N ASN A 82 -0.53 4.79 -8.92
CA ASN A 82 -0.95 6.19 -8.70
C ASN A 82 -2.06 6.33 -7.64
N ASN A 83 -2.81 5.27 -7.36
CA ASN A 83 -3.81 5.26 -6.29
C ASN A 83 -3.27 4.70 -4.97
N ALA A 84 -2.03 4.21 -4.94
CA ALA A 84 -1.41 3.75 -3.72
C ALA A 84 -1.14 4.94 -2.78
N THR A 85 -1.64 4.82 -1.56
CA THR A 85 -1.50 5.85 -0.52
C THR A 85 -0.33 5.58 0.41
N ASN A 86 0.04 4.32 0.55
CA ASN A 86 1.12 3.86 1.41
C ASN A 86 1.99 2.92 0.59
N ILE A 87 3.29 3.20 0.50
CA ILE A 87 4.23 2.45 -0.32
C ILE A 87 5.37 1.95 0.56
N LEU A 88 5.60 0.63 0.54
CA LEU A 88 6.69 -0.02 1.25
C LEU A 88 7.68 -0.56 0.22
N ILE A 89 8.89 -0.01 0.19
CA ILE A 89 9.93 -0.37 -0.76
C ILE A 89 11.02 -1.13 -0.02
N PHE A 90 11.10 -2.44 -0.26
CA PHE A 90 12.20 -3.28 0.21
C PHE A 90 13.42 -3.12 -0.69
N ARG A 91 14.59 -3.56 -0.20
CA ARG A 91 15.85 -3.45 -0.95
C ARG A 91 15.71 -4.12 -2.32
N GLN A 92 15.98 -3.36 -3.36
CA GLN A 92 15.96 -3.83 -4.73
C GLN A 92 17.37 -4.21 -5.19
N ASN A 93 17.52 -5.45 -5.66
CA ASN A 93 18.78 -5.93 -6.26
C ASN A 93 18.81 -5.71 -7.78
N ASN A 94 17.68 -5.43 -8.40
CA ASN A 94 17.57 -5.15 -9.82
C ASN A 94 17.58 -3.64 -10.06
N SER A 95 18.63 -3.14 -10.70
CA SER A 95 18.78 -1.71 -11.00
C SER A 95 17.61 -1.15 -11.82
N LYS A 96 17.08 -1.93 -12.79
CA LYS A 96 15.97 -1.48 -13.64
C LYS A 96 14.65 -1.31 -12.86
N GLU A 97 14.44 -2.12 -11.84
CA GLU A 97 13.29 -1.95 -10.94
C GLU A 97 13.49 -0.71 -10.05
N LEU A 98 14.70 -0.54 -9.50
CA LEU A 98 15.02 0.63 -8.68
C LEU A 98 14.95 1.94 -9.48
N ASP A 99 15.45 1.95 -10.72
CA ASP A 99 15.37 3.13 -11.59
C ASP A 99 13.91 3.53 -11.86
N LYS A 100 13.03 2.54 -12.05
CA LYS A 100 11.60 2.82 -12.27
C LYS A 100 10.90 3.33 -11.01
N ILE A 101 11.22 2.77 -9.84
CA ILE A 101 10.71 3.24 -8.55
C ILE A 101 11.17 4.69 -8.30
N LYS A 102 12.46 4.95 -8.53
CA LYS A 102 13.07 6.26 -8.38
C LYS A 102 12.42 7.29 -9.31
N GLU A 103 12.26 6.97 -10.60
CA GLU A 103 11.56 7.83 -11.58
C GLU A 103 10.16 8.22 -11.11
N GLU A 104 9.41 7.27 -10.54
CA GLU A 104 8.01 7.49 -10.20
C GLU A 104 7.81 8.23 -8.87
N TYR A 105 8.67 7.97 -7.87
CA TYR A 105 8.45 8.52 -6.52
C TYR A 105 9.42 9.66 -6.13
N SER A 106 10.42 9.98 -6.96
CA SER A 106 11.34 11.07 -6.65
C SER A 106 10.68 12.46 -6.67
N GLU A 107 9.60 12.62 -7.41
CA GLU A 107 8.83 13.86 -7.43
C GLU A 107 8.22 14.19 -6.06
N LEU A 108 7.89 13.18 -5.25
CA LEU A 108 7.35 13.37 -3.90
C LEU A 108 8.36 14.02 -2.94
N CYS A 109 9.65 13.94 -3.24
CA CYS A 109 10.72 14.59 -2.46
C CYS A 109 11.53 15.61 -3.26
N GLY A 110 11.13 15.91 -4.49
CA GLY A 110 11.68 16.99 -5.30
C GLY A 110 12.94 16.64 -6.09
N SER A 111 13.62 15.52 -5.85
CA SER A 111 14.76 15.08 -6.65
C SER A 111 15.09 13.60 -6.50
N GLU A 112 15.67 13.00 -7.57
CA GLU A 112 16.18 11.64 -7.54
C GLU A 112 17.31 11.45 -6.51
N ALA A 113 18.18 12.44 -6.34
CA ALA A 113 19.29 12.38 -5.39
C ALA A 113 18.76 12.26 -3.95
N LEU A 114 17.76 13.07 -3.57
CA LEU A 114 17.17 13.03 -2.25
C LEU A 114 16.38 11.73 -2.01
N PHE A 115 15.68 11.24 -3.05
CA PHE A 115 15.03 9.94 -2.98
C PHE A 115 16.03 8.82 -2.67
N MET A 116 17.18 8.80 -3.37
CA MET A 116 18.22 7.80 -3.13
C MET A 116 18.87 7.95 -1.74
N ASP A 117 18.97 9.15 -1.22
CA ASP A 117 19.39 9.38 0.18
C ASP A 117 18.40 8.71 1.16
N TYR A 118 17.10 8.95 1.00
CA TYR A 118 16.07 8.30 1.83
C TYR A 118 16.09 6.79 1.67
N TYR A 119 16.21 6.31 0.44
CA TYR A 119 16.30 4.88 0.15
C TYR A 119 17.49 4.23 0.85
N ASN A 120 18.69 4.82 0.74
CA ASN A 120 19.91 4.30 1.37
C ASN A 120 19.82 4.33 2.90
N LEU A 121 19.31 5.41 3.49
CA LEU A 121 19.09 5.52 4.93
C LEU A 121 18.05 4.51 5.45
N ALA A 122 17.03 4.23 4.65
CA ALA A 122 16.02 3.25 5.02
C ALA A 122 16.53 1.82 5.01
N HIS A 123 17.59 1.52 4.23
CA HIS A 123 18.14 0.18 4.05
C HIS A 123 19.46 -0.04 4.76
N ASP A 124 19.69 0.64 5.88
CA ASP A 124 20.90 0.54 6.68
C ASP A 124 21.03 -0.81 7.45
N SER A 125 19.96 -1.54 7.58
CA SER A 125 19.88 -2.81 8.31
C SER A 125 19.12 -3.89 7.55
N PRO A 126 19.35 -5.19 7.85
CA PRO A 126 18.58 -6.29 7.26
C PRO A 126 17.07 -6.14 7.50
N HIS A 127 16.27 -6.55 6.51
CA HIS A 127 14.80 -6.52 6.55
C HIS A 127 14.20 -5.12 6.78
N SER A 128 15.00 -4.07 6.57
CA SER A 128 14.51 -2.70 6.60
C SER A 128 13.91 -2.31 5.25
N PHE A 129 13.04 -1.32 5.26
CA PHE A 129 12.35 -0.82 4.06
C PHE A 129 12.14 0.68 4.16
N LEU A 130 12.05 1.32 3.01
CA LEU A 130 11.56 2.68 2.89
C LEU A 130 10.04 2.65 2.89
N TYR A 131 9.42 3.37 3.82
CA TYR A 131 7.98 3.60 3.83
C TYR A 131 7.69 5.04 3.41
N ILE A 132 6.82 5.19 2.42
CA ILE A 132 6.35 6.48 1.92
C ILE A 132 4.87 6.60 2.29
N ASP A 133 4.56 7.62 3.09
CA ASP A 133 3.20 8.02 3.40
C ASP A 133 2.77 9.12 2.42
N GLY A 134 2.07 8.71 1.38
CA GLY A 134 1.56 9.59 0.33
C GLY A 134 0.17 10.15 0.64
N GLN A 135 -0.43 9.85 1.80
CA GLN A 135 -1.67 10.50 2.24
C GLN A 135 -1.42 11.92 2.72
N GLU A 136 -0.24 12.16 3.25
CA GLU A 136 0.18 13.47 3.71
C GLU A 136 0.67 14.33 2.55
N ASN A 137 0.45 15.62 2.61
CA ASN A 137 0.97 16.58 1.64
C ASN A 137 1.71 17.71 2.38
N PRO A 138 3.04 17.80 2.25
CA PRO A 138 3.93 16.94 1.48
C PRO A 138 4.09 15.52 2.04
N ALA A 139 4.42 14.57 1.17
CA ALA A 139 4.62 13.16 1.52
C ALA A 139 5.71 13.00 2.58
N ARG A 140 5.57 11.97 3.42
CA ARG A 140 6.54 11.67 4.49
C ARG A 140 7.28 10.38 4.18
N PHE A 141 8.57 10.37 4.48
CA PHE A 141 9.49 9.26 4.21
C PHE A 141 10.02 8.71 5.52
N TYR A 142 9.91 7.39 5.71
CA TYR A 142 10.31 6.73 6.95
C TYR A 142 11.21 5.54 6.69
N ARG A 143 12.13 5.26 7.63
CA ARG A 143 12.75 3.97 7.75
C ARG A 143 11.81 3.08 8.56
N ARG A 144 11.33 2.00 7.96
CA ARG A 144 10.23 1.18 8.52
C ARG A 144 9.02 2.07 8.84
N HIS A 145 8.42 1.90 10.01
CA HIS A 145 7.32 2.75 10.49
C HIS A 145 7.74 3.70 11.61
N GLU A 146 9.02 3.69 11.99
CA GLU A 146 9.49 4.23 13.27
C GLU A 146 10.25 5.53 13.12
N VAL A 147 11.12 5.63 12.10
CA VAL A 147 12.06 6.74 11.99
C VAL A 147 11.72 7.62 10.79
N LEU A 148 11.31 8.85 11.05
CA LEU A 148 11.04 9.85 10.03
C LEU A 148 12.36 10.33 9.42
N LEU A 149 12.55 10.13 8.11
CA LEU A 149 13.73 10.53 7.35
C LEU A 149 13.56 11.91 6.72
N GLY A 150 12.33 12.25 6.34
CA GLY A 150 12.05 13.53 5.71
C GLY A 150 10.58 13.77 5.42
N ILE A 151 10.27 15.03 5.07
CA ILE A 151 8.94 15.51 4.69
C ILE A 151 9.11 16.27 3.37
N GLY A 152 8.60 15.69 2.27
CA GLY A 152 8.82 16.22 0.95
C GLY A 152 10.30 16.43 0.65
N ASP A 153 10.70 17.62 0.29
CA ASP A 153 12.07 18.03 -0.01
C ASP A 153 12.97 18.30 1.22
N LYS A 154 12.40 18.20 2.43
CA LYS A 154 13.10 18.50 3.68
C LYS A 154 13.60 17.24 4.36
N LYS A 155 14.90 16.95 4.25
CA LYS A 155 15.58 15.89 4.99
C LYS A 155 15.65 16.23 6.48
N ILE A 156 15.29 15.29 7.33
CA ILE A 156 15.42 15.43 8.78
C ILE A 156 16.76 14.85 9.20
N SER A 157 17.60 15.68 9.80
CA SER A 157 18.99 15.31 10.17
C SER A 157 19.10 14.47 11.43
N THR A 158 18.03 14.37 12.22
CA THR A 158 17.98 13.60 13.46
C THR A 158 16.94 12.49 13.33
N GLU A 159 17.30 11.28 13.76
CA GLU A 159 16.37 10.16 13.88
C GLU A 159 15.31 10.49 14.95
N THR A 160 14.19 11.01 14.53
CA THR A 160 13.05 11.22 15.42
C THR A 160 12.17 9.99 15.37
N PRO A 161 12.03 9.22 16.47
CA PRO A 161 11.05 8.15 16.52
C PRO A 161 9.65 8.70 16.22
N ARG A 162 8.91 8.03 15.36
CA ARG A 162 7.50 8.35 15.13
C ARG A 162 6.78 8.21 16.48
N ASP A 163 5.96 9.17 16.85
CA ASP A 163 4.99 8.97 17.93
C ASP A 163 4.25 7.67 17.64
N LYS A 164 4.28 6.74 18.59
CA LYS A 164 3.65 5.41 18.41
C LYS A 164 2.26 5.61 17.85
N PRO A 165 1.90 4.92 16.75
CA PRO A 165 0.56 5.00 16.21
C PRO A 165 -0.41 4.72 17.34
N LYS A 166 -1.42 5.57 17.50
CA LYS A 166 -2.46 5.34 18.50
C LYS A 166 -3.00 3.94 18.27
N PRO A 167 -3.05 3.09 19.30
CA PRO A 167 -3.51 1.72 19.11
C PRO A 167 -4.88 1.75 18.44
N PHE A 168 -5.01 0.98 17.37
CA PHE A 168 -6.27 0.80 16.67
C PHE A 168 -7.31 0.39 17.71
N LYS A 169 -8.32 1.22 17.92
CA LYS A 169 -9.45 0.86 18.79
C LYS A 169 -10.25 -0.19 18.01
N ILE A 170 -9.97 -1.46 18.28
CA ILE A 170 -10.89 -2.53 17.90
C ILE A 170 -12.19 -2.21 18.60
N ALA A 171 -13.26 -1.96 17.87
CA ALA A 171 -14.59 -1.79 18.43
C ALA A 171 -14.91 -3.05 19.25
N LYS A 172 -15.04 -2.90 20.55
CA LYS A 172 -15.23 -4.00 21.51
C LYS A 172 -16.64 -4.57 21.53
N ASP A 173 -17.53 -4.14 20.64
CA ASP A 173 -18.95 -4.48 20.69
C ASP A 173 -19.41 -5.18 19.41
N PHE A 174 -18.85 -6.36 19.15
CA PHE A 174 -19.53 -7.33 18.29
C PHE A 174 -19.94 -8.52 19.17
N THR A 175 -21.04 -8.37 19.89
CA THR A 175 -21.77 -9.50 20.45
C THR A 175 -22.74 -10.00 19.39
N PRO A 176 -22.60 -11.21 18.84
CA PRO A 176 -23.62 -11.77 17.97
C PRO A 176 -24.90 -12.00 18.80
N GLU A 177 -25.98 -11.37 18.41
CA GLU A 177 -27.31 -11.71 18.92
C GLU A 177 -27.60 -13.18 18.57
N LYS A 178 -28.18 -13.89 19.54
CA LYS A 178 -28.53 -15.32 19.49
C LYS A 178 -29.69 -15.59 18.57
#